data_308e8ee1b441eff953ce225d7ad198ed
#
_entry.id   308e8ee1b441eff953ce225d7ad198ed
#
_cell.length_a   1.000
_cell.length_b   1.000
_cell.length_c   1.000
_cell.angle_alpha   90.00
_cell.angle_beta   90.00
_cell.angle_gamma   90.00
#
_symmetry.space_group_name_H-M   'P 1'
#
loop_
_entity.id
_entity.type
_entity.pdbx_description
1 polymer ?
#
loop_
_entity_poly.entity_id
_entity_poly.type
_entity_poly.pdbx_seq_one_letter_code
_entity_poly.pdbx_strand_id
1 'polypeptide(L)'
;MHTKSVLVSALLSLFIFNNASANFFKNITNLIDGNYESLRYGISVADVDNNGTYEFIVAGFGSENLALSYENNKLRNIIDDEKFNDKKSFTIGVAACDIDSDGYEEIYF
;
A
#
# COMPACT_ATOMS: atom_id res chain seq x y z
N MET A 1 -61.70 3.42 -12.64
CA MET A 1 -60.91 4.21 -11.67
C MET A 1 -59.69 3.44 -11.15
N HIS A 2 -59.00 2.67 -12.01
CA HIS A 2 -57.85 1.79 -11.61
C HIS A 2 -56.54 2.08 -12.37
N THR A 3 -56.49 3.08 -13.22
CA THR A 3 -55.31 3.36 -14.07
C THR A 3 -54.30 4.32 -13.45
N LYS A 4 -54.62 5.05 -12.37
CA LYS A 4 -53.70 6.00 -11.74
C LYS A 4 -52.73 5.37 -10.72
N SER A 5 -53.07 4.21 -10.15
CA SER A 5 -52.23 3.56 -9.11
C SER A 5 -51.03 2.80 -9.69
N VAL A 6 -51.15 2.30 -10.91
CA VAL A 6 -50.10 1.52 -11.58
C VAL A 6 -48.96 2.42 -12.07
N LEU A 7 -49.27 3.65 -12.47
CA LEU A 7 -48.26 4.61 -12.95
C LEU A 7 -47.38 5.16 -11.82
N VAL A 8 -47.90 5.29 -10.60
CA VAL A 8 -47.14 5.77 -9.44
C VAL A 8 -46.14 4.68 -8.94
N SER A 9 -46.56 3.39 -8.97
CA SER A 9 -45.67 2.29 -8.62
C SER A 9 -44.52 2.09 -9.62
N ALA A 10 -44.75 2.31 -10.92
CA ALA A 10 -43.73 2.22 -11.96
C ALA A 10 -42.71 3.36 -11.89
N LEU A 11 -43.11 4.57 -11.47
CA LEU A 11 -42.22 5.70 -11.28
C LEU A 11 -41.33 5.56 -10.03
N LEU A 12 -41.82 4.90 -8.98
CA LEU A 12 -41.03 4.72 -7.75
C LEU A 12 -39.94 3.65 -7.89
N SER A 13 -40.08 2.70 -8.82
CA SER A 13 -39.06 1.68 -9.08
C SER A 13 -37.88 2.18 -9.94
N LEU A 14 -37.98 3.35 -10.57
CA LEU A 14 -36.94 3.92 -11.42
C LEU A 14 -35.87 4.69 -10.65
N PHE A 15 -36.04 4.93 -9.35
CA PHE A 15 -35.11 5.74 -8.54
C PHE A 15 -34.18 4.96 -7.62
N ILE A 16 -34.17 3.61 -7.70
CA ILE A 16 -33.31 2.78 -6.82
C ILE A 16 -32.13 2.15 -7.60
N PHE A 17 -31.63 2.78 -8.63
CA PHE A 17 -30.27 2.48 -9.09
C PHE A 17 -29.29 3.45 -8.42
N ASN A 18 -29.08 3.28 -7.11
CA ASN A 18 -27.90 3.78 -6.48
C ASN A 18 -26.72 3.00 -7.11
N ASN A 19 -25.98 3.64 -8.00
CA ASN A 19 -24.66 3.17 -8.40
C ASN A 19 -23.79 3.18 -7.15
N ALA A 20 -23.80 2.10 -6.39
CA ALA A 20 -22.82 1.85 -5.35
C ALA A 20 -21.51 1.55 -6.05
N SER A 21 -20.79 2.59 -6.46
CA SER A 21 -19.40 2.50 -6.88
C SER A 21 -18.58 2.30 -5.62
N ALA A 22 -18.32 1.06 -5.25
CA ALA A 22 -17.39 0.75 -4.20
C ALA A 22 -15.97 0.93 -4.74
N ASN A 23 -15.39 2.10 -4.53
CA ASN A 23 -13.96 2.32 -4.75
C ASN A 23 -13.20 1.64 -3.60
N PHE A 24 -12.84 0.35 -3.76
CA PHE A 24 -12.02 -0.39 -2.80
C PHE A 24 -10.58 0.12 -2.74
N PHE A 25 -10.11 0.83 -3.77
CA PHE A 25 -8.74 1.32 -3.85
C PHE A 25 -8.74 2.83 -4.06
N LYS A 26 -7.86 3.52 -3.35
CA LYS A 26 -7.62 4.95 -3.48
C LYS A 26 -6.14 5.17 -3.80
N ASN A 27 -5.85 5.98 -4.81
CA ASN A 27 -4.48 6.43 -5.04
C ASN A 27 -4.07 7.41 -3.92
N ILE A 28 -3.01 7.05 -3.19
CA ILE A 28 -2.44 7.82 -2.09
C ILE A 28 -0.97 8.18 -2.34
N THR A 29 -0.52 8.19 -3.58
CA THR A 29 0.86 8.51 -3.99
C THR A 29 1.36 9.84 -3.40
N ASN A 30 0.46 10.80 -3.19
CA ASN A 30 0.76 12.08 -2.57
C ASN A 30 1.13 12.01 -1.07
N LEU A 31 0.95 10.85 -0.43
CA LEU A 31 1.37 10.64 0.96
C LEU A 31 2.84 10.22 1.08
N ILE A 32 3.48 9.81 -0.01
CA ILE A 32 4.88 9.37 -0.01
C ILE A 32 5.78 10.60 -0.08
N ASP A 33 6.54 10.86 0.98
CA ASP A 33 7.53 11.93 0.99
C ASP A 33 8.72 11.56 0.08
N GLY A 34 9.17 12.50 -0.74
CA GLY A 34 10.31 12.29 -1.64
C GLY A 34 10.05 11.27 -2.75
N ASN A 35 8.78 11.08 -3.13
CA ASN A 35 8.42 10.14 -4.21
C ASN A 35 8.92 10.63 -5.56
N TYR A 36 10.00 10.03 -6.04
CA TYR A 36 10.56 10.24 -7.37
C TYR A 36 10.35 9.02 -8.26
N GLU A 37 10.34 9.24 -9.56
CA GLU A 37 10.21 8.14 -10.52
C GLU A 37 11.41 7.20 -10.43
N SER A 38 11.13 5.93 -10.15
CA SER A 38 12.12 4.86 -10.10
C SER A 38 11.48 3.51 -10.38
N LEU A 39 12.27 2.56 -10.87
CA LEU A 39 11.80 1.20 -11.06
C LEU A 39 11.83 0.47 -9.71
N ARG A 40 10.68 -0.15 -9.36
CA ARG A 40 10.52 -0.91 -8.13
C ARG A 40 9.67 -2.13 -8.42
N TYR A 41 10.17 -3.33 -8.06
CA TYR A 41 9.54 -4.58 -8.47
C TYR A 41 9.01 -5.43 -7.32
N GLY A 42 9.56 -5.29 -6.12
CA GLY A 42 9.19 -6.08 -4.95
C GLY A 42 8.65 -5.22 -3.82
N ILE A 43 7.67 -5.74 -3.09
CA ILE A 43 7.16 -5.14 -1.85
C ILE A 43 6.90 -6.26 -0.83
N SER A 44 7.26 -5.99 0.42
CA SER A 44 6.92 -6.80 1.60
C SER A 44 6.48 -5.89 2.73
N VAL A 45 6.06 -6.45 3.84
CA VAL A 45 5.81 -5.73 5.09
C VAL A 45 6.58 -6.39 6.22
N ALA A 46 7.18 -5.59 7.09
CA ALA A 46 7.93 -6.02 8.26
C ALA A 46 7.92 -4.93 9.33
N ASP A 47 7.99 -5.32 10.60
CA ASP A 47 8.26 -4.40 11.72
C ASP A 47 9.78 -4.26 11.88
N VAL A 48 10.38 -3.34 11.09
CA VAL A 48 11.85 -3.26 10.96
C VAL A 48 12.55 -2.61 12.15
N ASP A 49 11.83 -1.86 12.97
CA ASP A 49 12.35 -1.22 14.18
C ASP A 49 11.78 -1.82 15.47
N ASN A 50 10.98 -2.88 15.33
CA ASN A 50 10.35 -3.64 16.43
C ASN A 50 9.51 -2.75 17.37
N ASN A 51 8.80 -1.77 16.78
CA ASN A 51 7.92 -0.88 17.52
C ASN A 51 6.46 -1.35 17.59
N GLY A 52 6.12 -2.47 16.94
CA GLY A 52 4.78 -3.06 16.85
C GLY A 52 3.94 -2.51 15.70
N THR A 53 4.53 -1.68 14.82
CA THR A 53 3.91 -1.22 13.57
C THR A 53 4.68 -1.76 12.36
N TYR A 54 3.97 -2.05 11.27
CA TYR A 54 4.59 -2.60 10.08
C TYR A 54 4.95 -1.51 9.07
N GLU A 55 6.15 -1.61 8.52
CA GLU A 55 6.64 -0.80 7.41
C GLU A 55 6.44 -1.52 6.08
N PHE A 56 6.36 -0.73 5.00
CA PHE A 56 6.44 -1.24 3.64
C PHE A 56 7.90 -1.29 3.18
N ILE A 57 8.39 -2.50 2.94
CA ILE A 57 9.73 -2.72 2.40
C ILE A 57 9.63 -2.76 0.88
N VAL A 58 10.30 -1.83 0.20
CA VAL A 58 10.20 -1.66 -1.26
C VAL A 58 11.55 -1.88 -1.90
N ALA A 59 11.62 -2.89 -2.78
CA ALA A 59 12.85 -3.21 -3.51
C ALA A 59 13.13 -2.18 -4.62
N GLY A 60 14.36 -1.68 -4.69
CA GLY A 60 14.83 -0.74 -5.70
C GLY A 60 15.59 -1.41 -6.83
N PHE A 61 15.26 -1.11 -8.08
CA PHE A 61 15.98 -1.59 -9.25
C PHE A 61 16.89 -0.49 -9.80
N GLY A 62 18.18 -0.57 -9.52
CA GLY A 62 19.14 0.50 -9.79
C GLY A 62 18.90 1.78 -8.96
N SER A 63 18.17 1.64 -7.88
CA SER A 63 17.85 2.68 -6.90
C SER A 63 17.85 2.09 -5.50
N GLU A 64 17.75 2.93 -4.47
CA GLU A 64 17.71 2.46 -3.08
C GLU A 64 16.48 1.61 -2.79
N ASN A 65 16.66 0.59 -1.93
CA ASN A 65 15.57 -0.05 -1.22
C ASN A 65 15.02 0.93 -0.18
N LEU A 66 13.74 0.85 0.13
CA LEU A 66 13.09 1.72 1.11
C LEU A 66 12.40 0.90 2.19
N ALA A 67 12.40 1.43 3.41
CA ALA A 67 11.48 1.01 4.47
C ALA A 67 10.57 2.21 4.80
N LEU A 68 9.32 2.15 4.38
CA LEU A 68 8.38 3.25 4.50
C LEU A 68 7.46 3.05 5.70
N SER A 69 7.64 3.88 6.72
CA SER A 69 6.72 3.97 7.86
C SER A 69 5.61 4.99 7.62
N TYR A 70 4.41 4.70 8.11
CA TYR A 70 3.26 5.60 8.01
C TYR A 70 3.10 6.40 9.31
N GLU A 71 3.54 7.65 9.26
CA GLU A 71 3.47 8.57 10.37
C GLU A 71 2.91 9.93 9.96
N ASN A 72 2.07 10.53 10.80
CA ASN A 72 1.52 11.87 10.58
C ASN A 72 0.88 12.05 9.19
N ASN A 73 0.14 11.04 8.72
CA ASN A 73 -0.47 11.00 7.38
C ASN A 73 0.54 11.05 6.22
N LYS A 74 1.75 10.56 6.43
CA LYS A 74 2.82 10.47 5.43
C LYS A 74 3.51 9.12 5.49
N LEU A 75 3.97 8.66 4.34
CA LEU A 75 4.89 7.54 4.21
C LEU A 75 6.31 8.10 4.06
N ARG A 76 7.20 7.73 4.98
CA ARG A 76 8.59 8.21 5.03
C ARG A 76 9.55 7.05 5.08
N ASN A 77 10.66 7.16 4.36
CA ASN A 77 11.75 6.21 4.55
C ASN A 77 12.39 6.43 5.91
N ILE A 78 12.43 5.38 6.73
CA ILE A 78 12.97 5.43 8.10
C ILE A 78 14.37 4.84 8.22
N ILE A 79 14.89 4.22 7.15
CA ILE A 79 16.21 3.59 7.16
C ILE A 79 17.13 4.34 6.20
N ASP A 80 18.30 4.73 6.72
CA ASP A 80 19.43 5.27 5.95
C ASP A 80 20.69 4.46 6.28
N ASP A 81 20.67 3.19 5.92
CA ASP A 81 21.79 2.24 6.06
C ASP A 81 22.23 1.78 4.67
N GLU A 82 23.55 1.86 4.40
CA GLU A 82 24.09 1.53 3.07
C GLU A 82 23.85 0.09 2.66
N LYS A 83 23.85 -0.85 3.61
CA LYS A 83 23.62 -2.28 3.32
C LYS A 83 22.15 -2.53 2.99
N PHE A 84 21.24 -1.89 3.70
CA PHE A 84 19.83 -1.99 3.42
C PHE A 84 19.47 -1.28 2.11
N ASN A 85 19.95 -0.06 1.93
CA ASN A 85 19.63 0.78 0.77
C ASN A 85 20.12 0.18 -0.55
N ASP A 86 21.31 -0.42 -0.55
CA ASP A 86 21.91 -1.15 -1.69
C ASP A 86 21.69 -0.48 -3.06
N LYS A 87 22.00 0.81 -3.13
CA LYS A 87 21.70 1.71 -4.30
C LYS A 87 22.27 1.22 -5.63
N LYS A 88 23.23 0.29 -5.62
CA LYS A 88 23.93 -0.17 -6.83
C LYS A 88 23.39 -1.49 -7.35
N SER A 89 22.51 -2.16 -6.61
CA SER A 89 21.96 -3.45 -6.98
C SER A 89 20.66 -3.30 -7.79
N PHE A 90 20.30 -4.38 -8.46
CA PHE A 90 19.07 -4.49 -9.22
C PHE A 90 18.14 -5.45 -8.49
N THR A 91 17.61 -4.99 -7.36
CA THR A 91 16.73 -5.80 -6.52
C THR A 91 15.36 -5.94 -7.16
N ILE A 92 14.93 -7.19 -7.40
CA ILE A 92 13.65 -7.49 -8.06
C ILE A 92 12.60 -8.11 -7.12
N GLY A 93 13.00 -8.53 -5.94
CA GLY A 93 12.09 -9.14 -4.97
C GLY A 93 12.54 -8.85 -3.54
N VAL A 94 11.59 -8.87 -2.64
CA VAL A 94 11.82 -8.78 -1.20
C VAL A 94 10.83 -9.69 -0.47
N ALA A 95 11.30 -10.34 0.58
CA ALA A 95 10.49 -11.11 1.51
C ALA A 95 10.94 -10.80 2.94
N ALA A 96 10.02 -10.87 3.89
CA ALA A 96 10.31 -10.68 5.29
C ALA A 96 9.61 -11.78 6.11
N CYS A 97 10.30 -12.36 7.07
CA CYS A 97 9.74 -13.27 8.06
C CYS A 97 10.75 -13.50 9.21
N ASP A 98 10.23 -13.81 10.38
CA ASP A 98 11.02 -14.27 11.52
C ASP A 98 11.36 -15.76 11.30
N ILE A 99 12.58 -16.04 10.77
CA ILE A 99 13.01 -17.40 10.40
C ILE A 99 13.50 -18.18 11.59
N ASP A 100 14.19 -17.53 12.51
CA ASP A 100 14.80 -18.19 13.67
C ASP A 100 13.96 -18.13 14.95
N SER A 101 12.79 -17.47 14.87
CA SER A 101 11.81 -17.30 15.95
C SER A 101 12.36 -16.51 17.15
N ASP A 102 13.19 -15.51 16.89
CA ASP A 102 13.74 -14.63 17.91
C ASP A 102 12.83 -13.39 18.16
N GLY A 103 11.80 -13.21 17.34
CA GLY A 103 10.83 -12.13 17.44
C GLY A 103 11.16 -10.92 16.55
N TYR A 104 12.23 -10.99 15.76
CA TYR A 104 12.57 -10.00 14.73
C TYR A 104 12.39 -10.61 13.35
N GLU A 105 12.01 -9.79 12.39
CA GLU A 105 11.79 -10.26 11.02
C GLU A 105 13.06 -10.05 10.18
N GLU A 106 13.62 -11.14 9.59
CA GLU A 106 14.70 -11.05 8.62
C GLU A 106 14.15 -10.59 7.28
N ILE A 107 14.91 -9.71 6.61
CA ILE A 107 14.60 -9.18 5.30
C ILE A 107 15.54 -9.72 4.25
N TYR A 108 14.98 -10.37 3.23
CA TYR A 108 15.69 -10.95 2.11
C TYR A 108 15.43 -10.19 0.83
N PHE A 109 16.49 -9.78 0.17
CA PHE A 109 16.44 -9.14 -1.12
C PHE A 109 17.00 -10.03 -2.22
#